data_e712d9435f83f8739fead61bb76141a5
#
_entry.id   e712d9435f83f8739fead61bb76141a5
#
_cell.length_a   1.000
_cell.length_b   1.000
_cell.length_c   1.000
_cell.angle_alpha   90.00
_cell.angle_beta   90.00
_cell.angle_gamma   90.00
#
_symmetry.space_group_name_H-M   'P 1'
#
loop_
_entity.id
_entity.type
_entity.pdbx_description
1 polymer ?
#
loop_
_entity_poly.entity_id
_entity_poly.type
_entity_poly.pdbx_seq_one_letter_code
_entity_poly.pdbx_strand_id
1 'polypeptide(L)'
;MPYLTEDNKTCMNKFDAYLKDRAKLVEKNLSKYIGKIKNSPKILTDAMDYSLQAGGKRVRPILLMATAEAFGKKAADVMPAACAVEMLHTYSLIHDDLPSMDNDSLRRGKPTNHKVFGEDLSLLAGDALLTYVFEVFAQNGKVKAVGAENTLNALMNFANCAGASGMVGGQTADVYAEGMGTQDAHSFRADKIRKQSKPLADKSLHYFMLPSTVKETTPETILNYIHANKTGALIRGSVETGALLAGAKGSDLANIKKYANCIGLVFQIVDDILDVTASAKQLGKSNSDKENGKLTFVSLYGLEGSRKHAQLLIANAQKALNALKNVKKQNLWPLYEMAEFFKTRTY
;
A
#
# COMPACT_ATOMS: atom_id res chain seq x y z
N MET A 1 26.28 5.47 -13.40
CA MET A 1 26.39 5.25 -11.93
C MET A 1 27.81 5.56 -11.51
N PRO A 2 28.11 6.74 -10.94
CA PRO A 2 29.42 7.02 -10.38
C PRO A 2 29.36 6.88 -8.85
N TYR A 3 30.32 6.11 -8.32
CA TYR A 3 30.81 6.11 -6.92
C TYR A 3 29.83 5.70 -5.82
N LEU A 4 29.44 4.42 -5.78
CA LEU A 4 29.09 3.77 -4.52
C LEU A 4 30.43 3.40 -3.83
N THR A 5 30.63 3.91 -2.61
CA THR A 5 31.73 3.48 -1.74
C THR A 5 31.56 1.98 -1.39
N GLU A 6 32.62 1.29 -1.02
CA GLU A 6 32.52 -0.13 -0.60
C GLU A 6 31.55 -0.33 0.55
N ASP A 7 31.45 0.62 1.47
CA ASP A 7 30.46 0.62 2.58
C ASP A 7 29.02 0.66 2.08
N ASN A 8 28.70 1.45 1.05
CA ASN A 8 27.38 1.50 0.46
C ASN A 8 27.00 0.20 -0.28
N LYS A 9 27.95 -0.44 -0.96
CA LYS A 9 27.71 -1.75 -1.61
C LYS A 9 27.44 -2.85 -0.57
N THR A 10 28.16 -2.85 0.53
CA THR A 10 27.99 -3.81 1.63
C THR A 10 26.63 -3.60 2.31
N CYS A 11 26.21 -2.36 2.54
CA CYS A 11 24.90 -2.04 3.13
C CYS A 11 23.75 -2.43 2.21
N MET A 12 23.81 -2.13 0.90
CA MET A 12 22.83 -2.58 -0.08
C MET A 12 22.70 -4.12 -0.12
N ASN A 13 23.81 -4.85 -0.10
CA ASN A 13 23.78 -6.30 -0.09
C ASN A 13 23.11 -6.86 1.17
N LYS A 14 23.34 -6.24 2.33
CA LYS A 14 22.70 -6.61 3.60
C LYS A 14 21.19 -6.34 3.57
N PHE A 15 20.78 -5.21 3.03
CA PHE A 15 19.36 -4.85 2.95
C PHE A 15 18.61 -5.73 1.95
N ASP A 16 19.18 -6.02 0.79
CA ASP A 16 18.60 -6.94 -0.19
C ASP A 16 18.47 -8.36 0.40
N ALA A 17 19.45 -8.82 1.16
CA ALA A 17 19.37 -10.10 1.86
C ALA A 17 18.23 -10.11 2.90
N TYR A 18 18.08 -9.03 3.65
CA TYR A 18 16.97 -8.85 4.61
C TYR A 18 15.62 -8.89 3.90
N LEU A 19 15.45 -8.13 2.81
CA LEU A 19 14.20 -8.12 2.05
C LEU A 19 13.84 -9.52 1.53
N LYS A 20 14.81 -10.22 0.94
CA LYS A 20 14.63 -11.58 0.42
C LYS A 20 14.24 -12.57 1.51
N ASP A 21 14.92 -12.51 2.66
CA ASP A 21 14.62 -13.39 3.81
C ASP A 21 13.20 -13.15 4.34
N ARG A 22 12.82 -11.89 4.55
CA ARG A 22 11.48 -11.54 5.04
C ARG A 22 10.39 -11.86 4.04
N ALA A 23 10.62 -11.65 2.74
CA ALA A 23 9.68 -12.02 1.68
C ALA A 23 9.43 -13.55 1.67
N LYS A 24 10.49 -14.37 1.68
CA LYS A 24 10.38 -15.84 1.75
C LYS A 24 9.60 -16.31 2.98
N LEU A 25 9.83 -15.65 4.12
CA LEU A 25 9.13 -15.98 5.37
C LEU A 25 7.63 -15.70 5.25
N VAL A 26 7.23 -14.58 4.64
CA VAL A 26 5.84 -14.22 4.36
C VAL A 26 5.21 -15.20 3.39
N GLU A 27 5.83 -15.48 2.24
CA GLU A 27 5.34 -16.40 1.21
C GLU A 27 5.07 -17.79 1.77
N LYS A 28 6.03 -18.35 2.53
CA LYS A 28 5.86 -19.63 3.22
C LYS A 28 4.66 -19.67 4.16
N ASN A 29 4.36 -18.56 4.85
CA ASN A 29 3.25 -18.49 5.78
C ASN A 29 1.92 -18.21 5.07
N LEU A 30 1.89 -17.42 3.99
CA LEU A 30 0.71 -17.22 3.15
C LEU A 30 0.17 -18.57 2.64
N SER A 31 1.03 -19.41 2.04
CA SER A 31 0.64 -20.76 1.59
C SER A 31 0.07 -21.62 2.71
N LYS A 32 0.65 -21.53 3.93
CA LYS A 32 0.13 -22.27 5.10
C LYS A 32 -1.25 -21.78 5.52
N TYR A 33 -1.54 -20.48 5.45
CA TYR A 33 -2.85 -19.94 5.81
C TYR A 33 -3.91 -20.40 4.82
N ILE A 34 -3.66 -20.29 3.51
CA ILE A 34 -4.60 -20.77 2.48
C ILE A 34 -4.84 -22.28 2.65
N GLY A 35 -3.81 -23.09 2.89
CA GLY A 35 -3.95 -24.55 3.11
C GLY A 35 -4.71 -24.93 4.37
N LYS A 36 -4.99 -23.99 5.28
CA LYS A 36 -5.82 -24.22 6.47
C LYS A 36 -7.31 -24.00 6.25
N ILE A 37 -7.70 -23.36 5.16
CA ILE A 37 -9.11 -23.13 4.85
C ILE A 37 -9.78 -24.48 4.61
N LYS A 38 -10.80 -24.79 5.41
CA LYS A 38 -11.58 -26.02 5.33
C LYS A 38 -12.99 -25.70 4.81
N ASN A 39 -13.62 -26.72 4.21
CA ASN A 39 -15.02 -26.64 3.76
C ASN A 39 -15.32 -25.47 2.78
N SER A 40 -14.33 -25.09 1.97
CA SER A 40 -14.46 -24.11 0.89
C SER A 40 -14.42 -24.82 -0.47
N PRO A 41 -15.17 -24.36 -1.48
CA PRO A 41 -14.98 -24.81 -2.85
C PRO A 41 -13.51 -24.67 -3.27
N LYS A 42 -12.92 -25.75 -3.80
CA LYS A 42 -11.49 -25.76 -4.14
C LYS A 42 -11.14 -24.65 -5.13
N ILE A 43 -11.98 -24.40 -6.12
CA ILE A 43 -11.76 -23.37 -7.13
C ILE A 43 -11.65 -21.96 -6.52
N LEU A 44 -12.38 -21.67 -5.43
CA LEU A 44 -12.27 -20.41 -4.70
C LEU A 44 -10.90 -20.26 -4.04
N THR A 45 -10.44 -21.29 -3.32
CA THR A 45 -9.12 -21.28 -2.69
C THR A 45 -7.99 -21.25 -3.73
N ASP A 46 -8.17 -21.90 -4.88
CA ASP A 46 -7.20 -21.84 -5.98
C ASP A 46 -7.11 -20.42 -6.58
N ALA A 47 -8.24 -19.73 -6.75
CA ALA A 47 -8.27 -18.35 -7.24
C ALA A 47 -7.63 -17.36 -6.23
N MET A 48 -7.87 -17.54 -4.92
CA MET A 48 -7.20 -16.77 -3.86
C MET A 48 -5.69 -17.00 -3.88
N ASP A 49 -5.24 -18.25 -3.91
CA ASP A 49 -3.82 -18.60 -3.88
C ASP A 49 -3.08 -18.15 -5.14
N TYR A 50 -3.72 -18.26 -6.31
CA TYR A 50 -3.15 -17.80 -7.58
C TYR A 50 -2.61 -16.37 -7.50
N SER A 51 -3.41 -15.43 -6.98
CA SER A 51 -3.02 -14.03 -6.86
C SER A 51 -2.03 -13.80 -5.72
N LEU A 52 -2.14 -14.51 -4.60
CA LEU A 52 -1.18 -14.45 -3.50
C LEU A 52 0.20 -14.94 -3.93
N GLN A 53 0.28 -15.99 -4.77
CA GLN A 53 1.54 -16.57 -5.28
C GLN A 53 2.04 -15.89 -6.57
N ALA A 54 1.40 -14.83 -7.02
CA ALA A 54 1.88 -14.08 -8.19
C ALA A 54 3.23 -13.37 -7.96
N GLY A 55 3.78 -13.43 -6.75
CA GLY A 55 5.06 -12.81 -6.38
C GLY A 55 4.89 -11.36 -5.90
N GLY A 56 5.98 -10.61 -5.93
CA GLY A 56 6.05 -9.21 -5.52
C GLY A 56 7.08 -8.96 -4.44
N LYS A 57 7.41 -7.68 -4.20
CA LYS A 57 8.47 -7.27 -3.25
C LYS A 57 8.06 -7.42 -1.77
N ARG A 58 6.81 -7.75 -1.47
CA ARG A 58 6.26 -7.93 -0.11
C ARG A 58 6.58 -6.78 0.86
N VAL A 59 6.61 -5.56 0.34
CA VAL A 59 7.06 -4.37 1.08
C VAL A 59 6.22 -4.10 2.34
N ARG A 60 4.90 -4.25 2.24
CA ARG A 60 3.96 -3.95 3.34
C ARG A 60 4.15 -4.87 4.55
N PRO A 61 4.15 -6.19 4.42
CA PRO A 61 4.46 -7.08 5.53
C PRO A 61 5.89 -6.91 6.05
N ILE A 62 6.87 -6.59 5.19
CA ILE A 62 8.25 -6.34 5.63
C ILE A 62 8.34 -5.08 6.49
N LEU A 63 7.65 -3.99 6.11
CA LEU A 63 7.55 -2.77 6.91
C LEU A 63 6.92 -3.04 8.29
N LEU A 64 5.86 -3.83 8.35
CA LEU A 64 5.24 -4.24 9.60
C LEU A 64 6.23 -5.00 10.49
N MET A 65 6.90 -6.01 9.94
CA MET A 65 7.89 -6.80 10.69
C MET A 65 9.06 -5.96 11.15
N ALA A 66 9.66 -5.13 10.27
CA ALA A 66 10.77 -4.25 10.59
C ALA A 66 10.44 -3.28 11.72
N THR A 67 9.21 -2.72 11.69
CA THR A 67 8.76 -1.83 12.75
C THR A 67 8.59 -2.58 14.07
N ALA A 68 7.95 -3.75 14.06
CA ALA A 68 7.81 -4.57 15.27
C ALA A 68 9.18 -4.99 15.85
N GLU A 69 10.14 -5.32 14.99
CA GLU A 69 11.53 -5.66 15.38
C GLU A 69 12.26 -4.46 16.02
N ALA A 70 12.03 -3.25 15.51
CA ALA A 70 12.57 -2.02 16.12
C ALA A 70 12.08 -1.83 17.56
N PHE A 71 10.80 -2.16 17.82
CA PHE A 71 10.21 -2.14 19.16
C PHE A 71 10.43 -3.45 19.96
N GLY A 72 11.31 -4.32 19.49
CA GLY A 72 11.82 -5.47 20.26
C GLY A 72 11.06 -6.78 20.09
N LYS A 73 10.08 -6.87 19.21
CA LYS A 73 9.43 -8.13 18.83
C LYS A 73 10.28 -8.90 17.82
N LYS A 74 9.96 -10.17 17.62
CA LYS A 74 10.50 -10.98 16.52
C LYS A 74 9.56 -10.95 15.35
N ALA A 75 10.04 -11.12 14.12
CA ALA A 75 9.18 -11.23 12.93
C ALA A 75 8.09 -12.32 13.09
N ALA A 76 8.43 -13.44 13.74
CA ALA A 76 7.49 -14.53 14.01
C ALA A 76 6.32 -14.11 14.92
N ASP A 77 6.52 -13.17 15.84
CA ASP A 77 5.49 -12.72 16.78
C ASP A 77 4.37 -11.95 16.07
N VAL A 78 4.65 -11.32 14.94
CA VAL A 78 3.72 -10.50 14.16
C VAL A 78 3.36 -11.11 12.81
N MET A 79 3.74 -12.37 12.58
CA MET A 79 3.55 -13.05 11.29
C MET A 79 2.06 -13.15 10.85
N PRO A 80 1.08 -13.43 11.73
CA PRO A 80 -0.32 -13.41 11.31
C PRO A 80 -0.73 -12.07 10.71
N ALA A 81 -0.44 -10.96 11.38
CA ALA A 81 -0.76 -9.63 10.86
C ALA A 81 0.03 -9.29 9.59
N ALA A 82 1.30 -9.69 9.49
CA ALA A 82 2.10 -9.50 8.28
C ALA A 82 1.48 -10.22 7.07
N CYS A 83 1.01 -11.46 7.24
CA CYS A 83 0.29 -12.19 6.19
C CYS A 83 -1.07 -11.54 5.88
N ALA A 84 -1.80 -11.11 6.90
CA ALA A 84 -3.08 -10.43 6.73
C ALA A 84 -2.96 -9.13 5.91
N VAL A 85 -1.92 -8.34 6.14
CA VAL A 85 -1.64 -7.12 5.35
C VAL A 85 -1.40 -7.45 3.87
N GLU A 86 -0.67 -8.53 3.57
CA GLU A 86 -0.44 -8.92 2.18
C GLU A 86 -1.69 -9.52 1.52
N MET A 87 -2.51 -10.26 2.27
CA MET A 87 -3.81 -10.75 1.80
C MET A 87 -4.75 -9.58 1.46
N LEU A 88 -4.80 -8.56 2.32
CA LEU A 88 -5.58 -7.36 2.09
C LEU A 88 -5.07 -6.59 0.86
N HIS A 89 -3.77 -6.45 0.70
CA HIS A 89 -3.22 -5.86 -0.52
C HIS A 89 -3.56 -6.69 -1.76
N THR A 90 -3.57 -8.02 -1.65
CA THR A 90 -3.86 -8.88 -2.79
C THR A 90 -5.32 -8.81 -3.22
N TYR A 91 -6.28 -8.77 -2.27
CA TYR A 91 -7.68 -8.59 -2.65
C TYR A 91 -7.90 -7.27 -3.42
N SER A 92 -7.26 -6.17 -2.98
CA SER A 92 -7.41 -4.90 -3.67
C SER A 92 -6.89 -4.96 -5.11
N LEU A 93 -5.79 -5.68 -5.34
CA LEU A 93 -5.28 -5.90 -6.70
C LEU A 93 -6.22 -6.75 -7.56
N ILE A 94 -6.84 -7.80 -6.98
CA ILE A 94 -7.82 -8.62 -7.71
C ILE A 94 -9.00 -7.78 -8.16
N HIS A 95 -9.52 -6.93 -7.26
CA HIS A 95 -10.67 -6.07 -7.58
C HIS A 95 -10.29 -4.93 -8.53
N ASP A 96 -9.13 -4.31 -8.36
CA ASP A 96 -8.63 -3.26 -9.26
C ASP A 96 -8.48 -3.78 -10.70
N ASP A 97 -8.07 -5.05 -10.88
CA ASP A 97 -7.88 -5.67 -12.19
C ASP A 97 -9.19 -5.99 -12.93
N LEU A 98 -10.35 -5.98 -12.26
CA LEU A 98 -11.65 -6.32 -12.88
C LEU A 98 -12.03 -5.35 -14.00
N PRO A 99 -12.82 -5.80 -15.01
CA PRO A 99 -13.29 -4.94 -16.11
C PRO A 99 -14.08 -3.72 -15.68
N SER A 100 -14.73 -3.76 -14.51
CA SER A 100 -15.43 -2.63 -13.91
C SER A 100 -14.51 -1.57 -13.30
N MET A 101 -13.23 -1.87 -13.16
CA MET A 101 -12.18 -1.02 -12.57
C MET A 101 -11.13 -0.69 -13.64
N ASP A 102 -9.89 -1.15 -13.50
CA ASP A 102 -8.77 -0.84 -14.39
C ASP A 102 -8.76 -1.72 -15.67
N ASN A 103 -9.47 -2.86 -15.66
CA ASN A 103 -9.53 -3.85 -16.74
C ASN A 103 -8.15 -4.34 -17.20
N ASP A 104 -7.24 -4.56 -16.26
CA ASP A 104 -5.89 -5.02 -16.55
C ASP A 104 -5.87 -6.51 -16.95
N SER A 105 -5.15 -6.84 -18.02
CA SER A 105 -5.00 -8.22 -18.49
C SER A 105 -3.80 -8.94 -17.87
N LEU A 106 -2.81 -8.19 -17.41
CA LEU A 106 -1.57 -8.71 -16.83
C LEU A 106 -1.22 -8.01 -15.52
N ARG A 107 -0.80 -8.78 -14.52
CA ARG A 107 -0.28 -8.31 -13.25
C ARG A 107 1.01 -9.06 -12.90
N ARG A 108 2.11 -8.33 -12.69
CA ARG A 108 3.42 -8.93 -12.39
C ARG A 108 3.87 -9.96 -13.45
N GLY A 109 3.54 -9.71 -14.71
CA GLY A 109 3.87 -10.57 -15.85
C GLY A 109 3.02 -11.83 -15.99
N LYS A 110 1.98 -12.00 -15.15
CA LYS A 110 1.01 -13.11 -15.23
C LYS A 110 -0.37 -12.58 -15.63
N PRO A 111 -1.23 -13.39 -16.27
CA PRO A 111 -2.63 -13.05 -16.47
C PRO A 111 -3.30 -12.67 -15.15
N THR A 112 -4.19 -11.67 -15.18
CA THR A 112 -4.96 -11.25 -14.00
C THR A 112 -5.96 -12.34 -13.60
N ASN A 113 -6.44 -12.28 -12.36
CA ASN A 113 -7.30 -13.32 -11.80
C ASN A 113 -8.55 -13.55 -12.68
N HIS A 114 -9.22 -12.47 -13.11
CA HIS A 114 -10.42 -12.57 -13.94
C HIS A 114 -10.16 -13.14 -15.36
N LYS A 115 -8.95 -13.05 -15.87
CA LYS A 115 -8.58 -13.71 -17.13
C LYS A 115 -8.40 -15.22 -16.99
N VAL A 116 -8.12 -15.71 -15.78
CA VAL A 116 -7.89 -17.13 -15.50
C VAL A 116 -9.16 -17.80 -14.98
N PHE A 117 -9.91 -17.15 -14.10
CA PHE A 117 -11.02 -17.75 -13.36
C PHE A 117 -12.40 -17.17 -13.70
N GLY A 118 -12.47 -16.11 -14.49
CA GLY A 118 -13.72 -15.35 -14.76
C GLY A 118 -13.95 -14.22 -13.76
N GLU A 119 -14.82 -13.30 -14.10
CA GLU A 119 -15.06 -12.07 -13.33
C GLU A 119 -15.76 -12.34 -12.01
N ASP A 120 -16.77 -13.20 -12.02
CA ASP A 120 -17.59 -13.59 -10.87
C ASP A 120 -16.74 -14.27 -9.80
N LEU A 121 -15.94 -15.26 -10.19
CA LEU A 121 -15.07 -15.96 -9.23
C LEU A 121 -13.95 -15.06 -8.72
N SER A 122 -13.42 -14.17 -9.54
CA SER A 122 -12.42 -13.19 -9.10
C SER A 122 -12.97 -12.20 -8.09
N LEU A 123 -14.18 -11.70 -8.30
CA LEU A 123 -14.87 -10.86 -7.32
C LEU A 123 -15.00 -11.61 -5.98
N LEU A 124 -15.50 -12.84 -6.00
CA LEU A 124 -15.66 -13.67 -4.81
C LEU A 124 -14.32 -14.03 -4.14
N ALA A 125 -13.25 -14.23 -4.92
CA ALA A 125 -11.92 -14.49 -4.38
C ALA A 125 -11.36 -13.26 -3.64
N GLY A 126 -11.62 -12.05 -4.13
CA GLY A 126 -11.31 -10.81 -3.45
C GLY A 126 -12.10 -10.66 -2.14
N ASP A 127 -13.41 -10.89 -2.16
CA ASP A 127 -14.27 -10.84 -0.97
C ASP A 127 -13.84 -11.84 0.09
N ALA A 128 -13.52 -13.07 -0.34
CA ALA A 128 -13.06 -14.13 0.55
C ALA A 128 -11.71 -13.77 1.20
N LEU A 129 -10.75 -13.22 0.44
CA LEU A 129 -9.48 -12.72 0.99
C LEU A 129 -9.71 -11.59 1.98
N LEU A 130 -10.53 -10.59 1.63
CA LEU A 130 -10.85 -9.45 2.49
C LEU A 130 -11.43 -9.90 3.84
N THR A 131 -12.32 -10.89 3.83
CA THR A 131 -12.91 -11.45 5.06
C THR A 131 -11.89 -12.28 5.83
N TYR A 132 -11.13 -13.12 5.16
CA TYR A 132 -10.13 -14.01 5.77
C TYR A 132 -8.98 -13.24 6.44
N VAL A 133 -8.68 -12.02 5.97
CA VAL A 133 -7.73 -11.10 6.62
C VAL A 133 -8.00 -10.96 8.12
N PHE A 134 -9.25 -10.76 8.52
CA PHE A 134 -9.61 -10.53 9.92
C PHE A 134 -9.41 -11.79 10.77
N GLU A 135 -9.73 -12.97 10.22
CA GLU A 135 -9.47 -14.24 10.88
C GLU A 135 -7.97 -14.47 11.13
N VAL A 136 -7.15 -14.24 10.10
CA VAL A 136 -5.69 -14.40 10.19
C VAL A 136 -5.09 -13.38 11.14
N PHE A 137 -5.47 -12.10 11.03
CA PHE A 137 -4.97 -11.04 11.89
C PHE A 137 -5.26 -11.29 13.37
N ALA A 138 -6.48 -11.71 13.69
CA ALA A 138 -6.91 -11.98 15.07
C ALA A 138 -6.07 -13.08 15.77
N GLN A 139 -5.40 -13.96 15.01
CA GLN A 139 -4.49 -14.96 15.57
C GLN A 139 -3.31 -14.34 16.32
N ASN A 140 -2.94 -13.07 16.03
CA ASN A 140 -1.94 -12.36 16.82
C ASN A 140 -2.31 -12.25 18.30
N GLY A 141 -3.60 -12.18 18.63
CA GLY A 141 -4.07 -12.16 20.02
C GLY A 141 -3.69 -13.39 20.83
N LYS A 142 -3.44 -14.53 20.17
CA LYS A 142 -2.96 -15.76 20.78
C LYS A 142 -1.43 -15.82 20.93
N VAL A 143 -0.70 -14.88 20.33
CA VAL A 143 0.77 -14.79 20.46
C VAL A 143 1.10 -14.12 21.79
N LYS A 144 1.65 -14.88 22.74
CA LYS A 144 1.95 -14.39 24.11
C LYS A 144 2.78 -13.10 24.14
N ALA A 145 3.71 -12.94 23.19
CA ALA A 145 4.55 -11.76 23.09
C ALA A 145 3.81 -10.48 22.65
N VAL A 146 2.60 -10.61 22.07
CA VAL A 146 1.77 -9.50 21.57
C VAL A 146 0.58 -9.24 22.47
N GLY A 147 -0.27 -10.26 22.68
CA GLY A 147 -1.46 -10.21 23.50
C GLY A 147 -2.69 -9.65 22.78
N ALA A 148 -3.87 -9.87 23.38
CA ALA A 148 -5.15 -9.52 22.78
C ALA A 148 -5.36 -7.99 22.66
N GLU A 149 -4.97 -7.21 23.67
CA GLU A 149 -5.14 -5.75 23.68
C GLU A 149 -4.36 -5.08 22.55
N ASN A 150 -3.06 -5.39 22.40
CA ASN A 150 -2.25 -4.84 21.33
C ASN A 150 -2.76 -5.27 19.96
N THR A 151 -3.25 -6.51 19.84
CA THR A 151 -3.85 -7.02 18.61
C THR A 151 -5.13 -6.27 18.26
N LEU A 152 -6.00 -6.00 19.21
CA LEU A 152 -7.24 -5.25 18.98
C LEU A 152 -6.93 -3.80 18.54
N ASN A 153 -6.03 -3.12 19.23
CA ASN A 153 -5.62 -1.76 18.87
C ASN A 153 -4.99 -1.69 17.47
N ALA A 154 -4.16 -2.68 17.13
CA ALA A 154 -3.54 -2.79 15.82
C ALA A 154 -4.57 -3.10 14.72
N LEU A 155 -5.54 -3.99 15.01
CA LEU A 155 -6.62 -4.35 14.07
C LEU A 155 -7.54 -3.17 13.77
N MET A 156 -7.92 -2.38 14.79
CA MET A 156 -8.71 -1.16 14.61
C MET A 156 -8.00 -0.15 13.70
N ASN A 157 -6.71 0.09 13.94
CA ASN A 157 -5.91 0.97 13.09
C ASN A 157 -5.78 0.44 11.67
N PHE A 158 -5.53 -0.85 11.51
CA PHE A 158 -5.40 -1.51 10.21
C PHE A 158 -6.71 -1.45 9.40
N ALA A 159 -7.86 -1.76 10.04
CA ALA A 159 -9.17 -1.67 9.41
C ALA A 159 -9.52 -0.23 8.96
N ASN A 160 -9.15 0.77 9.77
CA ASN A 160 -9.31 2.18 9.39
C ASN A 160 -8.46 2.53 8.16
N CYS A 161 -7.19 2.09 8.11
CA CYS A 161 -6.31 2.33 6.97
C CYS A 161 -6.76 1.59 5.69
N ALA A 162 -7.44 0.47 5.83
CA ALA A 162 -7.94 -0.33 4.71
C ALA A 162 -9.30 0.16 4.18
N GLY A 163 -10.15 0.66 5.06
CA GLY A 163 -11.56 0.94 4.81
C GLY A 163 -11.85 2.28 4.13
N ALA A 164 -13.08 2.78 4.36
CA ALA A 164 -13.62 3.98 3.74
C ALA A 164 -12.81 5.25 4.04
N SER A 165 -12.17 5.34 5.22
CA SER A 165 -11.29 6.46 5.58
C SER A 165 -9.83 6.28 5.16
N GLY A 166 -9.52 5.21 4.44
CA GLY A 166 -8.18 4.84 4.00
C GLY A 166 -8.17 4.41 2.53
N MET A 167 -7.65 3.20 2.26
CA MET A 167 -7.39 2.71 0.90
C MET A 167 -8.64 2.72 0.02
N VAL A 168 -9.79 2.23 0.49
CA VAL A 168 -11.03 2.22 -0.31
C VAL A 168 -11.51 3.64 -0.61
N GLY A 169 -11.44 4.55 0.38
CA GLY A 169 -11.78 5.96 0.16
C GLY A 169 -10.84 6.64 -0.84
N GLY A 170 -9.53 6.34 -0.76
CA GLY A 170 -8.55 6.83 -1.73
C GLY A 170 -8.78 6.28 -3.13
N GLN A 171 -9.12 4.99 -3.26
CA GLN A 171 -9.48 4.37 -4.55
C GLN A 171 -10.75 5.01 -5.13
N THR A 172 -11.75 5.29 -4.28
CA THR A 172 -12.96 6.00 -4.73
C THR A 172 -12.60 7.36 -5.33
N ALA A 173 -11.79 8.16 -4.64
CA ALA A 173 -11.36 9.46 -5.14
C ALA A 173 -10.58 9.34 -6.46
N ASP A 174 -9.68 8.36 -6.58
CA ASP A 174 -8.90 8.11 -7.80
C ASP A 174 -9.80 7.80 -9.00
N VAL A 175 -10.73 6.85 -8.84
CA VAL A 175 -11.69 6.46 -9.89
C VAL A 175 -12.55 7.64 -10.35
N TYR A 176 -13.01 8.48 -9.43
CA TYR A 176 -13.85 9.65 -9.79
C TYR A 176 -13.04 10.85 -10.30
N ALA A 177 -11.71 10.88 -10.06
CA ALA A 177 -10.80 11.89 -10.60
C ALA A 177 -10.23 11.52 -11.98
N GLU A 178 -10.56 10.34 -12.52
CA GLU A 178 -10.14 9.96 -13.89
C GLU A 178 -10.52 11.03 -14.91
N GLY A 179 -9.56 11.42 -15.76
CA GLY A 179 -9.70 12.47 -16.76
C GLY A 179 -9.33 13.88 -16.28
N MET A 180 -9.05 14.11 -14.98
CA MET A 180 -8.61 15.43 -14.50
C MET A 180 -7.26 15.89 -15.06
N GLY A 181 -6.40 14.98 -15.49
CA GLY A 181 -5.11 15.27 -16.10
C GLY A 181 -5.17 15.61 -17.58
N THR A 182 -6.36 15.54 -18.21
CA THR A 182 -6.56 15.90 -19.63
C THR A 182 -7.11 17.32 -19.77
N GLN A 183 -6.89 17.95 -20.93
CA GLN A 183 -7.50 19.26 -21.26
C GLN A 183 -9.02 19.18 -21.48
N ASP A 184 -9.59 17.97 -21.53
CA ASP A 184 -11.00 17.73 -21.86
C ASP A 184 -11.81 17.50 -20.57
N ALA A 185 -12.25 18.62 -19.96
CA ALA A 185 -13.06 18.62 -18.72
C ALA A 185 -14.37 17.82 -18.82
N HIS A 186 -14.81 17.42 -20.03
CA HIS A 186 -16.02 16.62 -20.23
C HIS A 186 -15.82 15.12 -19.98
N SER A 187 -14.59 14.67 -19.73
CA SER A 187 -14.25 13.26 -19.53
C SER A 187 -14.33 12.78 -18.07
N PHE A 188 -14.56 13.68 -17.11
CA PHE A 188 -14.64 13.32 -15.69
C PHE A 188 -15.73 12.28 -15.40
N ARG A 189 -15.36 11.18 -14.77
CA ARG A 189 -16.33 10.15 -14.36
C ARG A 189 -17.37 10.70 -13.38
N ALA A 190 -16.95 11.55 -12.44
CA ALA A 190 -17.86 12.22 -11.52
C ALA A 190 -18.90 13.10 -12.25
N ASP A 191 -18.45 13.86 -13.26
CA ASP A 191 -19.36 14.71 -14.06
C ASP A 191 -20.32 13.89 -14.93
N LYS A 192 -19.85 12.78 -15.50
CA LYS A 192 -20.73 11.86 -16.26
C LYS A 192 -21.82 11.29 -15.36
N ILE A 193 -21.48 10.80 -14.18
CA ILE A 193 -22.45 10.24 -13.23
C ILE A 193 -23.42 11.32 -12.75
N ARG A 194 -22.93 12.50 -12.39
CA ARG A 194 -23.76 13.64 -11.97
C ARG A 194 -24.80 14.01 -13.04
N LYS A 195 -24.38 14.08 -14.32
CA LYS A 195 -25.26 14.40 -15.44
C LYS A 195 -26.29 13.31 -15.75
N GLN A 196 -25.93 12.04 -15.50
CA GLN A 196 -26.79 10.88 -15.79
C GLN A 196 -27.76 10.53 -14.65
N SER A 197 -27.47 10.95 -13.42
CA SER A 197 -28.24 10.57 -12.24
C SER A 197 -28.91 11.79 -11.60
N LYS A 198 -30.23 11.92 -11.75
CA LYS A 198 -31.02 13.01 -11.13
C LYS A 198 -30.74 13.21 -9.63
N PRO A 199 -30.66 12.14 -8.79
CA PRO A 199 -30.37 12.31 -7.36
C PRO A 199 -28.98 12.92 -7.07
N LEU A 200 -28.07 12.87 -8.04
CA LEU A 200 -26.68 13.35 -7.90
C LEU A 200 -26.40 14.62 -8.71
N ALA A 201 -27.36 15.10 -9.51
CA ALA A 201 -27.16 16.24 -10.43
C ALA A 201 -26.68 17.50 -9.73
N ASP A 202 -27.18 17.78 -8.51
CA ASP A 202 -26.85 18.98 -7.75
C ASP A 202 -25.61 18.79 -6.83
N LYS A 203 -24.98 17.61 -6.85
CA LYS A 203 -23.81 17.37 -6.02
C LYS A 203 -22.55 17.96 -6.65
N SER A 204 -21.72 18.58 -5.82
CA SER A 204 -20.43 19.12 -6.25
C SER A 204 -19.41 17.99 -6.51
N LEU A 205 -18.34 18.28 -7.26
CA LEU A 205 -17.21 17.35 -7.42
C LEU A 205 -16.63 16.93 -6.07
N HIS A 206 -16.61 17.85 -5.09
CA HIS A 206 -16.17 17.57 -3.72
C HIS A 206 -16.93 16.38 -3.11
N TYR A 207 -18.25 16.32 -3.30
CA TYR A 207 -19.08 15.21 -2.79
C TYR A 207 -18.60 13.84 -3.26
N PHE A 208 -18.06 13.76 -4.48
CA PHE A 208 -17.61 12.48 -5.05
C PHE A 208 -16.18 12.09 -4.64
N MET A 209 -15.32 13.06 -4.36
CA MET A 209 -13.87 12.81 -4.28
C MET A 209 -13.29 13.00 -2.89
N LEU A 210 -13.84 13.88 -2.08
CA LEU A 210 -13.20 14.31 -0.83
C LEU A 210 -14.15 14.20 0.36
N PRO A 211 -13.63 13.93 1.57
CA PRO A 211 -14.41 14.02 2.79
C PRO A 211 -14.93 15.43 3.00
N SER A 212 -16.10 15.57 3.64
CA SER A 212 -16.71 16.86 3.97
C SER A 212 -15.85 17.75 4.88
N THR A 213 -14.83 17.19 5.50
CA THR A 213 -13.84 17.90 6.32
C THR A 213 -12.82 18.68 5.50
N VAL A 214 -12.65 18.37 4.23
CA VAL A 214 -11.77 19.10 3.29
C VAL A 214 -12.56 20.24 2.69
N LYS A 215 -12.13 21.48 2.88
CA LYS A 215 -12.91 22.68 2.51
C LYS A 215 -12.84 23.03 1.03
N GLU A 216 -11.72 22.72 0.37
CA GLU A 216 -11.47 23.11 -1.01
C GLU A 216 -11.20 21.92 -1.90
N THR A 217 -11.80 21.89 -3.10
CA THR A 217 -11.57 20.89 -4.13
C THR A 217 -10.66 21.49 -5.21
N THR A 218 -9.35 21.42 -4.96
CA THR A 218 -8.33 21.77 -5.96
C THR A 218 -7.67 20.50 -6.48
N PRO A 219 -7.03 20.53 -7.67
CA PRO A 219 -6.23 19.39 -8.16
C PRO A 219 -5.21 18.91 -7.12
N GLU A 220 -4.59 19.84 -6.40
CA GLU A 220 -3.62 19.52 -5.34
C GLU A 220 -4.26 18.81 -4.15
N THR A 221 -5.41 19.28 -3.64
CA THR A 221 -6.10 18.64 -2.50
C THR A 221 -6.61 17.25 -2.86
N ILE A 222 -7.10 17.06 -4.09
CA ILE A 222 -7.53 15.76 -4.60
C ILE A 222 -6.34 14.80 -4.70
N LEU A 223 -5.25 15.23 -5.35
CA LEU A 223 -4.04 14.42 -5.50
C LEU A 223 -3.48 14.00 -4.14
N ASN A 224 -3.34 14.95 -3.22
CA ASN A 224 -2.86 14.68 -1.87
C ASN A 224 -3.75 13.68 -1.14
N TYR A 225 -5.08 13.77 -1.28
CA TYR A 225 -6.01 12.82 -0.69
C TYR A 225 -5.87 11.41 -1.30
N ILE A 226 -5.81 11.31 -2.62
CA ILE A 226 -5.61 10.03 -3.33
C ILE A 226 -4.31 9.37 -2.87
N HIS A 227 -3.20 10.10 -2.91
CA HIS A 227 -1.88 9.56 -2.55
C HIS A 227 -1.78 9.15 -1.08
N ALA A 228 -2.32 9.97 -0.18
CA ALA A 228 -2.31 9.66 1.26
C ALA A 228 -3.16 8.43 1.59
N ASN A 229 -4.21 8.16 0.82
CA ASN A 229 -5.20 7.14 1.15
C ASN A 229 -5.14 5.92 0.23
N LYS A 230 -5.17 6.02 -1.09
CA LYS A 230 -5.14 4.86 -1.99
C LYS A 230 -3.94 3.94 -1.71
N THR A 231 -2.74 4.50 -1.74
CA THR A 231 -1.49 3.75 -1.55
C THR A 231 -0.87 4.00 -0.19
N GLY A 232 -0.81 5.26 0.23
CA GLY A 232 -0.17 5.70 1.47
C GLY A 232 -0.81 5.10 2.72
N ALA A 233 -2.14 4.96 2.77
CA ALA A 233 -2.83 4.44 3.94
C ALA A 233 -2.41 3.02 4.30
N LEU A 234 -2.24 2.13 3.32
CA LEU A 234 -1.85 0.76 3.60
C LEU A 234 -0.36 0.62 3.95
N ILE A 235 0.51 1.47 3.40
CA ILE A 235 1.92 1.57 3.83
C ILE A 235 1.99 2.10 5.26
N ARG A 236 1.28 3.19 5.54
CA ARG A 236 1.14 3.74 6.90
C ARG A 236 0.57 2.71 7.87
N GLY A 237 -0.52 2.07 7.50
CA GLY A 237 -1.17 1.03 8.29
C GLY A 237 -0.24 -0.13 8.61
N SER A 238 0.64 -0.53 7.68
CA SER A 238 1.64 -1.59 7.91
C SER A 238 2.63 -1.20 9.01
N VAL A 239 3.20 0.00 8.93
CA VAL A 239 4.16 0.52 9.91
C VAL A 239 3.51 0.71 11.28
N GLU A 240 2.35 1.37 11.32
CA GLU A 240 1.62 1.62 12.56
C GLU A 240 1.16 0.32 13.23
N THR A 241 0.69 -0.65 12.44
CA THR A 241 0.32 -1.98 12.92
C THR A 241 1.49 -2.68 13.59
N GLY A 242 2.69 -2.65 12.98
CA GLY A 242 3.89 -3.23 13.57
C GLY A 242 4.24 -2.63 14.93
N ALA A 243 4.14 -1.29 15.04
CA ALA A 243 4.38 -0.57 16.29
C ALA A 243 3.33 -0.88 17.37
N LEU A 244 2.04 -0.91 17.00
CA LEU A 244 0.92 -1.20 17.92
C LEU A 244 0.98 -2.63 18.44
N LEU A 245 1.25 -3.62 17.58
CA LEU A 245 1.47 -5.01 18.00
C LEU A 245 2.65 -5.14 18.96
N ALA A 246 3.65 -4.29 18.82
CA ALA A 246 4.79 -4.24 19.74
C ALA A 246 4.53 -3.43 21.02
N GLY A 247 3.35 -2.80 21.14
CA GLY A 247 2.95 -2.05 22.33
C GLY A 247 3.48 -0.60 22.36
N ALA A 248 3.84 -0.03 21.22
CA ALA A 248 4.26 1.36 21.14
C ALA A 248 3.13 2.33 21.55
N LYS A 249 3.48 3.33 22.35
CA LYS A 249 2.54 4.34 22.91
C LYS A 249 3.16 5.73 22.90
N GLY A 250 2.34 6.74 23.16
CA GLY A 250 2.79 8.12 23.40
C GLY A 250 3.62 8.71 22.27
N SER A 251 4.76 9.31 22.62
CA SER A 251 5.64 10.00 21.65
C SER A 251 6.24 9.08 20.61
N ASP A 252 6.51 7.82 20.94
CA ASP A 252 7.07 6.87 19.97
C ASP A 252 6.04 6.49 18.91
N LEU A 253 4.78 6.25 19.31
CA LEU A 253 3.70 6.02 18.34
C LEU A 253 3.48 7.26 17.46
N ALA A 254 3.54 8.46 18.03
CA ALA A 254 3.41 9.70 17.26
C ALA A 254 4.56 9.88 16.24
N ASN A 255 5.79 9.54 16.61
CA ASN A 255 6.94 9.65 15.72
C ASN A 255 6.92 8.56 14.62
N ILE A 256 6.53 7.33 14.97
CA ILE A 256 6.42 6.27 13.95
C ILE A 256 5.29 6.57 12.94
N LYS A 257 4.19 7.23 13.37
CA LYS A 257 3.16 7.74 12.46
C LYS A 257 3.71 8.81 11.51
N LYS A 258 4.55 9.73 12.00
CA LYS A 258 5.22 10.71 11.12
C LYS A 258 6.11 10.03 10.08
N TYR A 259 6.92 9.05 10.50
CA TYR A 259 7.72 8.24 9.58
C TYR A 259 6.83 7.57 8.53
N ALA A 260 5.77 6.90 8.95
CA ALA A 260 4.86 6.17 8.10
C ALA A 260 4.18 7.05 7.03
N ASN A 261 3.73 8.25 7.44
CA ASN A 261 3.14 9.23 6.52
C ASN A 261 4.17 9.69 5.47
N CYS A 262 5.40 9.98 5.88
CA CYS A 262 6.45 10.40 4.96
C CYS A 262 6.76 9.31 3.92
N ILE A 263 7.00 8.07 4.35
CA ILE A 263 7.37 6.99 3.41
C ILE A 263 6.20 6.56 2.52
N GLY A 264 4.96 6.64 3.01
CA GLY A 264 3.77 6.36 2.21
C GLY A 264 3.63 7.33 1.03
N LEU A 265 3.89 8.63 1.28
CA LEU A 265 3.85 9.64 0.25
C LEU A 265 5.07 9.56 -0.69
N VAL A 266 6.28 9.30 -0.16
CA VAL A 266 7.48 9.05 -0.98
C VAL A 266 7.24 7.91 -1.95
N PHE A 267 6.62 6.82 -1.48
CA PHE A 267 6.32 5.67 -2.32
C PHE A 267 5.51 6.09 -3.55
N GLN A 268 4.47 6.89 -3.38
CA GLN A 268 3.63 7.33 -4.48
C GLN A 268 4.32 8.35 -5.40
N ILE A 269 5.01 9.35 -4.82
CA ILE A 269 5.76 10.33 -5.62
C ILE A 269 6.77 9.64 -6.53
N VAL A 270 7.45 8.61 -6.02
CA VAL A 270 8.43 7.87 -6.82
C VAL A 270 7.75 6.98 -7.86
N ASP A 271 6.57 6.42 -7.59
CA ASP A 271 5.77 5.74 -8.62
C ASP A 271 5.44 6.71 -9.78
N ASP A 272 4.91 7.90 -9.48
CA ASP A 272 4.59 8.93 -10.48
C ASP A 272 5.84 9.35 -11.30
N ILE A 273 7.02 9.44 -10.66
CA ILE A 273 8.29 9.72 -11.34
C ILE A 273 8.67 8.58 -12.29
N LEU A 274 8.53 7.33 -11.84
CA LEU A 274 8.89 6.15 -12.62
C LEU A 274 7.95 5.97 -13.82
N ASP A 275 6.66 6.23 -13.67
CA ASP A 275 5.69 6.14 -14.77
C ASP A 275 6.01 7.08 -15.93
N VAL A 276 6.71 8.20 -15.65
CA VAL A 276 7.15 9.14 -16.70
C VAL A 276 8.56 8.81 -17.23
N THR A 277 9.44 8.20 -16.40
CA THR A 277 10.87 8.05 -16.74
C THR A 277 11.25 6.63 -17.16
N ALA A 278 10.46 5.62 -16.81
CA ALA A 278 10.74 4.22 -17.14
C ALA A 278 10.13 3.82 -18.50
N SER A 279 10.76 2.88 -19.21
CA SER A 279 10.19 2.31 -20.42
C SER A 279 9.04 1.34 -20.11
N ALA A 280 8.06 1.21 -21.01
CA ALA A 280 6.92 0.29 -20.87
C ALA A 280 7.35 -1.17 -20.57
N LYS A 281 8.51 -1.60 -21.10
CA LYS A 281 9.10 -2.93 -20.84
C LYS A 281 9.60 -3.08 -19.39
N GLN A 282 9.99 -1.99 -18.74
CA GLN A 282 10.42 -1.97 -17.33
C GLN A 282 9.22 -1.93 -16.38
N LEU A 283 8.11 -1.33 -16.80
CA LEU A 283 6.89 -1.19 -15.98
C LEU A 283 6.12 -2.51 -15.81
N GLY A 284 6.22 -3.45 -16.76
CA GLY A 284 5.46 -4.70 -16.74
C GLY A 284 3.94 -4.53 -16.79
N LYS A 285 3.48 -3.31 -17.15
CA LYS A 285 2.08 -2.90 -17.31
C LYS A 285 1.87 -2.25 -18.67
N SER A 286 0.62 -2.23 -19.16
CA SER A 286 0.20 -1.32 -20.20
C SER A 286 0.34 0.14 -19.72
N ASN A 287 0.59 1.11 -20.63
CA ASN A 287 0.71 2.55 -20.33
C ASN A 287 -0.67 3.20 -19.98
N SER A 288 -1.51 2.50 -19.23
CA SER A 288 -2.89 2.89 -18.93
C SER A 288 -3.02 4.25 -18.22
N ASP A 289 -2.08 4.61 -17.36
CA ASP A 289 -2.16 5.86 -16.58
C ASP A 289 -2.02 7.12 -17.45
N LYS A 290 -1.20 7.05 -18.51
CA LYS A 290 -1.05 8.15 -19.47
C LYS A 290 -2.26 8.29 -20.38
N GLU A 291 -2.88 7.15 -20.75
CA GLU A 291 -4.09 7.10 -21.58
C GLU A 291 -5.34 7.56 -20.82
N ASN A 292 -5.36 7.34 -19.48
CA ASN A 292 -6.48 7.72 -18.61
C ASN A 292 -6.41 9.17 -18.09
N GLY A 293 -5.37 9.94 -18.45
CA GLY A 293 -5.22 11.34 -18.03
C GLY A 293 -5.24 11.52 -16.51
N LYS A 294 -4.57 10.63 -15.77
CA LYS A 294 -4.52 10.68 -14.30
C LYS A 294 -3.74 11.89 -13.80
N LEU A 295 -4.22 12.49 -12.72
CA LEU A 295 -3.53 13.53 -11.99
C LEU A 295 -2.35 12.92 -11.21
N THR A 296 -1.13 13.45 -11.37
CA THR A 296 0.10 12.94 -10.75
C THR A 296 0.93 14.06 -10.13
N PHE A 297 1.85 13.73 -9.23
CA PHE A 297 2.81 14.71 -8.69
C PHE A 297 3.63 15.36 -9.80
N VAL A 298 4.03 14.58 -10.81
CA VAL A 298 4.82 15.09 -11.93
C VAL A 298 4.02 16.06 -12.79
N SER A 299 2.70 15.85 -12.95
CA SER A 299 1.83 16.77 -13.68
C SER A 299 1.64 18.12 -12.96
N LEU A 300 1.67 18.14 -11.62
CA LEU A 300 1.49 19.36 -10.82
C LEU A 300 2.81 20.11 -10.55
N TYR A 301 3.88 19.38 -10.21
CA TYR A 301 5.11 19.98 -9.70
C TYR A 301 6.32 19.80 -10.64
N GLY A 302 6.13 19.10 -11.76
CA GLY A 302 7.21 18.70 -12.64
C GLY A 302 8.14 17.66 -12.03
N LEU A 303 9.04 17.11 -12.83
CA LEU A 303 9.92 16.01 -12.41
C LEU A 303 10.89 16.45 -11.30
N GLU A 304 11.53 17.62 -11.43
CA GLU A 304 12.47 18.14 -10.42
C GLU A 304 11.77 18.56 -9.12
N GLY A 305 10.57 19.14 -9.20
CA GLY A 305 9.74 19.46 -8.03
C GLY A 305 9.38 18.20 -7.26
N SER A 306 8.94 17.15 -7.95
CA SER A 306 8.61 15.85 -7.36
C SER A 306 9.82 15.20 -6.66
N ARG A 307 11.01 15.25 -7.29
CA ARG A 307 12.25 14.75 -6.67
C ARG A 307 12.60 15.48 -5.38
N LYS A 308 12.50 16.82 -5.38
CA LYS A 308 12.75 17.64 -4.18
C LYS A 308 11.76 17.32 -3.05
N HIS A 309 10.48 17.13 -3.37
CA HIS A 309 9.48 16.73 -2.38
C HIS A 309 9.80 15.36 -1.77
N ALA A 310 10.15 14.37 -2.58
CA ALA A 310 10.56 13.05 -2.09
C ALA A 310 11.78 13.14 -1.17
N GLN A 311 12.81 13.92 -1.52
CA GLN A 311 14.00 14.11 -0.68
C GLN A 311 13.67 14.74 0.68
N LEU A 312 12.82 15.77 0.71
CA LEU A 312 12.39 16.42 1.94
C LEU A 312 11.62 15.45 2.85
N LEU A 313 10.73 14.65 2.28
CA LEU A 313 9.98 13.65 3.02
C LEU A 313 10.86 12.58 3.62
N ILE A 314 11.91 12.12 2.91
CA ILE A 314 12.88 11.17 3.43
C ILE A 314 13.65 11.75 4.61
N ALA A 315 14.11 13.00 4.52
CA ALA A 315 14.78 13.67 5.64
C ALA A 315 13.85 13.78 6.86
N ASN A 316 12.56 14.08 6.67
CA ASN A 316 11.58 14.11 7.74
C ASN A 316 11.31 12.72 8.32
N ALA A 317 11.28 11.67 7.50
CA ALA A 317 11.16 10.30 7.95
C ALA A 317 12.34 9.89 8.84
N GLN A 318 13.57 10.18 8.43
CA GLN A 318 14.77 9.91 9.22
C GLN A 318 14.78 10.69 10.54
N LYS A 319 14.36 11.97 10.52
CA LYS A 319 14.19 12.78 11.74
C LYS A 319 13.19 12.15 12.71
N ALA A 320 12.09 11.61 12.19
CA ALA A 320 11.08 10.92 13.00
C ALA A 320 11.63 9.63 13.65
N LEU A 321 12.42 8.83 12.91
CA LEU A 321 13.09 7.65 13.47
C LEU A 321 14.12 8.02 14.56
N ASN A 322 14.89 9.10 14.35
CA ASN A 322 15.86 9.57 15.34
C ASN A 322 15.20 10.00 16.67
N ALA A 323 13.94 10.47 16.62
CA ALA A 323 13.17 10.92 17.79
C ALA A 323 12.56 9.77 18.61
N LEU A 324 12.65 8.51 18.15
CA LEU A 324 12.17 7.35 18.89
C LEU A 324 13.05 7.08 20.12
N LYS A 325 12.42 6.81 21.27
CA LYS A 325 13.10 6.64 22.57
C LYS A 325 13.11 5.19 23.04
N ASN A 326 11.98 4.51 23.01
CA ASN A 326 11.82 3.16 23.56
C ASN A 326 11.96 2.08 22.48
N VAL A 327 13.04 2.15 21.70
CA VAL A 327 13.37 1.23 20.60
C VAL A 327 14.77 0.67 20.74
N LYS A 328 14.98 -0.48 20.15
CA LYS A 328 16.34 -1.03 19.99
C LYS A 328 17.01 -0.34 18.81
N LYS A 329 17.86 0.64 19.09
CA LYS A 329 18.50 1.49 18.06
C LYS A 329 19.17 0.68 16.94
N GLN A 330 19.84 -0.44 17.29
CA GLN A 330 20.45 -1.34 16.31
C GLN A 330 19.43 -2.03 15.37
N ASN A 331 18.14 -2.02 15.70
CA ASN A 331 17.09 -2.62 14.85
C ASN A 331 16.38 -1.59 13.96
N LEU A 332 16.77 -0.31 14.03
CA LEU A 332 16.15 0.73 13.19
C LEU A 332 16.68 0.74 11.75
N TRP A 333 17.84 0.13 11.50
CA TRP A 333 18.49 0.19 10.18
C TRP A 333 17.60 -0.25 9.02
N PRO A 334 16.71 -1.28 9.15
CA PRO A 334 15.85 -1.64 8.02
C PRO A 334 14.85 -0.55 7.66
N LEU A 335 14.41 0.26 8.64
CA LEU A 335 13.49 1.37 8.39
C LEU A 335 14.19 2.56 7.72
N TYR A 336 15.47 2.83 8.04
CA TYR A 336 16.29 3.81 7.34
C TYR A 336 16.53 3.39 5.89
N GLU A 337 16.96 2.13 5.69
CA GLU A 337 17.19 1.58 4.35
C GLU A 337 15.91 1.52 3.51
N MET A 338 14.77 1.25 4.12
CA MET A 338 13.48 1.26 3.41
C MET A 338 13.13 2.65 2.86
N ALA A 339 13.41 3.72 3.62
CA ALA A 339 13.18 5.07 3.15
C ALA A 339 14.07 5.42 1.95
N GLU A 340 15.36 5.03 1.98
CA GLU A 340 16.28 5.20 0.84
C GLU A 340 15.91 4.29 -0.34
N PHE A 341 15.51 3.05 -0.08
CA PHE A 341 15.06 2.11 -1.11
C PHE A 341 13.86 2.66 -1.90
N PHE A 342 12.89 3.30 -1.23
CA PHE A 342 11.76 3.91 -1.93
C PHE A 342 12.19 5.02 -2.88
N LYS A 343 13.24 5.78 -2.53
CA LYS A 343 13.80 6.82 -3.40
C LYS A 343 14.52 6.27 -4.63
N THR A 344 15.24 5.16 -4.45
CA THR A 344 16.17 4.64 -5.47
C THR A 344 15.62 3.47 -6.26
N ARG A 345 14.42 2.97 -5.91
CA ARG A 345 13.84 1.80 -6.56
C ARG A 345 13.68 2.03 -8.06
N THR A 346 13.98 0.99 -8.81
CA THR A 346 13.58 0.77 -10.18
C THR A 346 12.52 -0.34 -10.19
N TYR A 347 11.70 -0.40 -11.23
CA TYR A 347 10.66 -1.42 -11.36
C TYR A 347 11.22 -2.84 -11.34
#